data_74c1e4e270eb58d6e1e7c870d4620647
#
_entry.id   74c1e4e270eb58d6e1e7c870d4620647
#
_cell.length_a   1.000
_cell.length_b   1.000
_cell.length_c   1.000
_cell.angle_alpha   90.00
_cell.angle_beta   90.00
_cell.angle_gamma   90.00
#
_symmetry.space_group_name_H-M   'P 1'
#
loop_
_entity.id
_entity.type
_entity.pdbx_description
1 polymer ?
#
loop_
_entity_poly.entity_id
_entity_poly.type
_entity_poly.pdbx_seq_one_letter_code
_entity_poly.pdbx_strand_id
1 'polypeptide(L)'
;MKPKSKILIIAGSDSSGGAGIQADLKTVTSLGSYGMTAITAVTSQNTRGVKSIVPIDPKEIFNQIIFTSKDIKPDAIKIGMLHSSEVIKSIISSLDIIKVRKIILDPVMVAKGGAKLIDKKAINILREKLIKRATLVTPNIPEAEILTKTKIMSKEDMIFAAHRLIDLGAKNVLIKGGHLKSKKVEDIFLNKSDFKIFISSRHSTKNTHGTGCTLSSAITTFLSCGKPIKKACELGIKYVNSAILSNPKYGKGHGPINHLNSMEIKKVFK
;
A
#
# COMPACT_ATOMS: atom_id res chain seq x y z
N MET A 1 -0.78 -2.29 26.62
CA MET A 1 0.41 -1.75 25.88
C MET A 1 -0.03 -0.49 25.13
N LYS A 2 0.70 0.63 25.24
CA LYS A 2 0.37 1.86 24.50
C LYS A 2 0.80 1.72 23.02
N PRO A 3 0.00 2.14 22.03
CA PRO A 3 0.39 2.14 20.63
C PRO A 3 1.67 2.95 20.37
N LYS A 4 2.55 2.42 19.50
CA LYS A 4 3.87 3.02 19.21
C LYS A 4 3.79 4.25 18.31
N SER A 5 2.78 4.32 17.46
CA SER A 5 2.53 5.43 16.52
C SER A 5 1.08 5.44 16.06
N LYS A 6 0.67 6.53 15.38
CA LYS A 6 -0.67 6.75 14.84
C LYS A 6 -0.57 6.89 13.33
N ILE A 7 -1.34 6.11 12.59
CA ILE A 7 -1.29 6.05 11.13
C ILE A 7 -2.67 6.35 10.57
N LEU A 8 -2.77 7.33 9.67
CA LEU A 8 -3.96 7.56 8.88
C LEU A 8 -3.88 6.74 7.59
N ILE A 9 -4.86 5.90 7.36
CA ILE A 9 -5.02 5.06 6.19
C ILE A 9 -6.08 5.68 5.29
N ILE A 10 -5.71 6.03 4.06
CA ILE A 10 -6.61 6.59 3.03
C ILE A 10 -6.72 5.56 1.91
N ALA A 11 -7.81 4.79 1.88
CA ALA A 11 -7.98 3.69 0.91
C ALA A 11 -9.43 3.24 0.78
N GLY A 12 -9.71 2.40 -0.22
CA GLY A 12 -10.99 1.72 -0.38
C GLY A 12 -11.18 0.59 0.62
N SER A 13 -12.44 0.26 0.91
CA SER A 13 -12.84 -0.84 1.79
C SER A 13 -13.03 -2.12 0.98
N ASP A 14 -12.37 -3.21 1.40
CA ASP A 14 -12.56 -4.57 0.90
C ASP A 14 -13.42 -5.37 1.87
N SER A 15 -14.68 -5.65 1.50
CA SER A 15 -15.64 -6.38 2.35
C SER A 15 -15.19 -7.80 2.71
N SER A 16 -14.29 -8.41 1.90
CA SER A 16 -13.71 -9.72 2.23
C SER A 16 -12.63 -9.66 3.31
N GLY A 17 -12.15 -8.45 3.63
CA GLY A 17 -11.15 -8.23 4.67
C GLY A 17 -9.71 -8.55 4.29
N GLY A 18 -9.44 -8.92 3.03
CA GLY A 18 -8.12 -9.37 2.57
C GLY A 18 -7.21 -8.25 2.10
N ALA A 19 -7.78 -7.13 1.62
CA ALA A 19 -7.05 -5.97 1.10
C ALA A 19 -7.65 -4.66 1.63
N GLY A 20 -7.33 -3.53 1.01
CA GLY A 20 -7.86 -2.21 1.34
C GLY A 20 -7.63 -1.84 2.81
N ILE A 21 -8.51 -0.97 3.34
CA ILE A 21 -8.39 -0.50 4.74
C ILE A 21 -8.41 -1.63 5.75
N GLN A 22 -9.05 -2.76 5.47
CA GLN A 22 -9.12 -3.90 6.38
C GLN A 22 -7.75 -4.57 6.54
N ALA A 23 -7.05 -4.83 5.44
CA ALA A 23 -5.68 -5.34 5.48
C ALA A 23 -4.72 -4.33 6.13
N ASP A 24 -4.90 -3.05 5.82
CA ASP A 24 -4.09 -1.96 6.35
C ASP A 24 -4.24 -1.85 7.88
N LEU A 25 -5.49 -1.80 8.40
CA LEU A 25 -5.78 -1.76 9.83
C LEU A 25 -5.23 -2.99 10.57
N LYS A 26 -5.48 -4.20 10.03
CA LYS A 26 -4.94 -5.44 10.61
C LYS A 26 -3.42 -5.38 10.70
N THR A 27 -2.74 -4.91 9.65
CA THR A 27 -1.28 -4.78 9.62
C THR A 27 -0.78 -3.78 10.64
N VAL A 28 -1.34 -2.57 10.66
CA VAL A 28 -0.95 -1.51 11.58
C VAL A 28 -1.13 -1.96 13.03
N THR A 29 -2.26 -2.59 13.34
CA THR A 29 -2.60 -3.08 14.68
C THR A 29 -1.68 -4.24 15.10
N SER A 30 -1.45 -5.22 14.22
CA SER A 30 -0.58 -6.37 14.52
C SER A 30 0.88 -5.96 14.75
N LEU A 31 1.32 -4.84 14.18
CA LEU A 31 2.64 -4.25 14.41
C LEU A 31 2.69 -3.27 15.60
N GLY A 32 1.60 -3.16 16.37
CA GLY A 32 1.54 -2.43 17.63
C GLY A 32 1.33 -0.91 17.48
N SER A 33 0.71 -0.46 16.40
CA SER A 33 0.36 0.95 16.16
C SER A 33 -1.16 1.16 16.07
N TYR A 34 -1.59 2.41 16.18
CA TYR A 34 -3.00 2.80 16.09
C TYR A 34 -3.34 3.21 14.64
N GLY A 35 -4.35 2.58 14.06
CA GLY A 35 -4.84 2.89 12.71
C GLY A 35 -6.10 3.74 12.73
N MET A 36 -6.09 4.84 11.97
CA MET A 36 -7.26 5.68 11.64
C MET A 36 -7.55 5.53 10.16
N THR A 37 -8.78 5.79 9.73
CA THR A 37 -9.17 5.58 8.32
C THR A 37 -9.87 6.78 7.72
N ALA A 38 -9.64 6.99 6.42
CA ALA A 38 -10.48 7.76 5.52
C ALA A 38 -10.83 6.85 4.33
N ILE A 39 -12.11 6.50 4.21
CA ILE A 39 -12.59 5.54 3.21
C ILE A 39 -12.83 6.27 1.90
N THR A 40 -12.22 5.78 0.79
CA THR A 40 -12.35 6.38 -0.54
C THR A 40 -13.45 5.73 -1.39
N ALA A 41 -13.74 4.46 -1.15
CA ALA A 41 -14.81 3.71 -1.78
C ALA A 41 -15.19 2.50 -0.93
N VAL A 42 -16.40 2.00 -1.08
CA VAL A 42 -16.85 0.72 -0.51
C VAL A 42 -16.97 -0.29 -1.63
N THR A 43 -16.43 -1.50 -1.47
CA THR A 43 -16.57 -2.57 -2.46
C THR A 43 -17.37 -3.74 -1.94
N SER A 44 -18.20 -4.34 -2.79
CA SER A 44 -18.72 -5.70 -2.59
C SER A 44 -17.72 -6.65 -3.23
N GLN A 45 -16.85 -7.23 -2.42
CA GLN A 45 -15.71 -8.02 -2.89
C GLN A 45 -15.58 -9.32 -2.11
N ASN A 46 -15.06 -10.35 -2.77
CA ASN A 46 -14.69 -11.62 -2.16
C ASN A 46 -13.40 -12.16 -2.81
N THR A 47 -12.97 -13.37 -2.44
CA THR A 47 -11.73 -13.97 -2.96
C THR A 47 -11.76 -14.27 -4.47
N ARG A 48 -12.93 -14.23 -5.12
CA ARG A 48 -13.10 -14.48 -6.57
C ARG A 48 -13.09 -13.20 -7.40
N GLY A 49 -13.43 -12.04 -6.82
CA GLY A 49 -13.44 -10.75 -7.52
C GLY A 49 -14.27 -9.67 -6.86
N VAL A 50 -14.40 -8.55 -7.57
CA VAL A 50 -15.18 -7.38 -7.17
C VAL A 50 -16.50 -7.38 -7.93
N LYS A 51 -17.62 -7.35 -7.21
CA LYS A 51 -18.98 -7.27 -7.77
C LYS A 51 -19.40 -5.83 -8.04
N SER A 52 -19.11 -4.92 -7.10
CA SER A 52 -19.48 -3.49 -7.21
C SER A 52 -18.50 -2.61 -6.43
N ILE A 53 -18.41 -1.35 -6.86
CA ILE A 53 -17.62 -0.29 -6.22
C ILE A 53 -18.53 0.90 -6.06
N VAL A 54 -18.69 1.39 -4.83
CA VAL A 54 -19.43 2.61 -4.51
C VAL A 54 -18.42 3.65 -4.03
N PRO A 55 -18.12 4.70 -4.83
CA PRO A 55 -17.23 5.79 -4.42
C PRO A 55 -17.81 6.57 -3.26
N ILE A 56 -16.94 7.06 -2.37
CA ILE A 56 -17.28 8.06 -1.37
C ILE A 56 -17.08 9.45 -1.97
N ASP A 57 -17.99 10.37 -1.63
CA ASP A 57 -17.90 11.75 -2.10
C ASP A 57 -16.55 12.39 -1.73
N PRO A 58 -15.85 13.09 -2.66
CA PRO A 58 -14.55 13.69 -2.40
C PRO A 58 -14.55 14.68 -1.24
N LYS A 59 -15.66 15.41 -0.98
CA LYS A 59 -15.82 16.32 0.14
C LYS A 59 -15.87 15.53 1.46
N GLU A 60 -16.55 14.38 1.47
CA GLU A 60 -16.59 13.54 2.66
C GLU A 60 -15.25 12.89 2.95
N ILE A 61 -14.48 12.50 1.93
CA ILE A 61 -13.10 12.02 2.10
C ILE A 61 -12.23 13.12 2.73
N PHE A 62 -12.36 14.37 2.25
CA PHE A 62 -11.67 15.52 2.84
C PHE A 62 -12.05 15.70 4.32
N ASN A 63 -13.34 15.62 4.64
CA ASN A 63 -13.85 15.74 6.01
C ASN A 63 -13.27 14.67 6.93
N GLN A 64 -13.29 13.40 6.51
CA GLN A 64 -12.69 12.27 7.25
C GLN A 64 -11.22 12.55 7.57
N ILE A 65 -10.44 12.99 6.57
CA ILE A 65 -9.00 13.27 6.73
C ILE A 65 -8.79 14.43 7.73
N ILE A 66 -9.45 15.55 7.49
CA ILE A 66 -9.22 16.77 8.27
C ILE A 66 -9.73 16.62 9.71
N PHE A 67 -10.95 16.09 9.89
CA PHE A 67 -11.55 15.95 11.20
C PHE A 67 -10.73 15.03 12.11
N THR A 68 -10.36 13.87 11.56
CA THR A 68 -9.53 12.89 12.28
C THR A 68 -8.13 13.44 12.57
N SER A 69 -7.49 14.08 11.56
CA SER A 69 -6.10 14.54 11.73
C SER A 69 -5.95 15.75 12.65
N LYS A 70 -6.96 16.61 12.75
CA LYS A 70 -6.94 17.74 13.69
C LYS A 70 -6.97 17.29 15.15
N ASP A 71 -7.68 16.20 15.44
CA ASP A 71 -7.81 15.64 16.78
C ASP A 71 -6.64 14.71 17.11
N ILE A 72 -6.48 13.62 16.36
CA ILE A 72 -5.54 12.55 16.71
C ILE A 72 -4.10 12.80 16.22
N LYS A 73 -3.89 13.64 15.23
CA LYS A 73 -2.57 14.02 14.65
C LYS A 73 -1.74 12.81 14.22
N PRO A 74 -1.89 12.28 12.98
CA PRO A 74 -1.16 11.11 12.52
C PRO A 74 0.35 11.35 12.40
N ASP A 75 1.15 10.34 12.76
CA ASP A 75 2.62 10.35 12.63
C ASP A 75 3.06 9.99 11.19
N ALA A 76 2.21 9.23 10.47
CA ALA A 76 2.39 8.85 9.07
C ALA A 76 1.05 8.62 8.38
N ILE A 77 1.06 8.65 7.05
CA ILE A 77 -0.10 8.39 6.19
C ILE A 77 0.24 7.24 5.22
N LYS A 78 -0.67 6.28 5.11
CA LYS A 78 -0.69 5.30 4.02
C LYS A 78 -1.81 5.68 3.05
N ILE A 79 -1.49 5.80 1.77
CA ILE A 79 -2.46 6.04 0.69
C ILE A 79 -2.51 4.79 -0.18
N GLY A 80 -3.71 4.26 -0.41
CA GLY A 80 -3.97 3.10 -1.26
C GLY A 80 -4.84 3.43 -2.46
N MET A 81 -5.96 2.70 -2.65
CA MET A 81 -6.87 2.86 -3.77
C MET A 81 -7.50 4.26 -3.80
N LEU A 82 -7.36 4.94 -4.97
CA LEU A 82 -7.93 6.25 -5.27
C LEU A 82 -8.75 6.16 -6.56
N HIS A 83 -10.06 6.26 -6.46
CA HIS A 83 -10.97 5.95 -7.55
C HIS A 83 -10.94 6.98 -8.69
N SER A 84 -10.92 8.28 -8.39
CA SER A 84 -11.08 9.36 -9.37
C SER A 84 -10.11 10.52 -9.20
N SER A 85 -10.04 11.38 -10.21
CA SER A 85 -9.24 12.60 -10.18
C SER A 85 -9.67 13.58 -9.07
N GLU A 86 -10.97 13.65 -8.79
CA GLU A 86 -11.55 14.52 -7.76
C GLU A 86 -11.13 14.03 -6.36
N VAL A 87 -11.14 12.72 -6.13
CA VAL A 87 -10.62 12.12 -4.88
C VAL A 87 -9.15 12.46 -4.68
N ILE A 88 -8.31 12.34 -5.72
CA ILE A 88 -6.89 12.66 -5.61
C ILE A 88 -6.67 14.14 -5.30
N LYS A 89 -7.42 15.05 -5.95
CA LYS A 89 -7.37 16.49 -5.67
C LYS A 89 -7.75 16.80 -4.22
N SER A 90 -8.83 16.20 -3.74
CA SER A 90 -9.32 16.34 -2.36
C SER A 90 -8.26 15.88 -1.34
N ILE A 91 -7.60 14.75 -1.60
CA ILE A 91 -6.52 14.26 -0.75
C ILE A 91 -5.31 15.21 -0.77
N ILE A 92 -4.89 15.69 -1.95
CA ILE A 92 -3.78 16.66 -2.06
C ILE A 92 -4.07 17.91 -1.23
N SER A 93 -5.27 18.47 -1.35
CA SER A 93 -5.71 19.63 -0.55
C SER A 93 -5.68 19.34 0.95
N SER A 94 -6.08 18.13 1.36
CA SER A 94 -6.01 17.70 2.76
C SER A 94 -4.55 17.61 3.25
N LEU A 95 -3.64 17.05 2.45
CA LEU A 95 -2.22 16.92 2.78
C LEU A 95 -1.54 18.29 2.96
N ASP A 96 -1.95 19.30 2.20
CA ASP A 96 -1.44 20.66 2.33
C ASP A 96 -1.82 21.30 3.68
N ILE A 97 -2.97 20.91 4.25
CA ILE A 97 -3.45 21.41 5.55
C ILE A 97 -2.79 20.67 6.71
N ILE A 98 -2.77 19.32 6.66
CA ILE A 98 -2.33 18.51 7.82
C ILE A 98 -0.81 18.39 7.95
N LYS A 99 -0.04 18.70 6.90
CA LYS A 99 1.44 18.80 6.87
C LYS A 99 2.20 17.57 7.41
N VAL A 100 1.63 16.37 7.28
CA VAL A 100 2.32 15.12 7.63
C VAL A 100 3.41 14.82 6.60
N ARG A 101 4.63 14.52 7.05
CA ARG A 101 5.80 14.34 6.17
C ARG A 101 6.04 12.90 5.73
N LYS A 102 5.59 11.92 6.51
CA LYS A 102 5.77 10.48 6.24
C LYS A 102 4.55 9.94 5.48
N ILE A 103 4.63 9.91 4.14
CA ILE A 103 3.52 9.49 3.27
C ILE A 103 3.97 8.32 2.41
N ILE A 104 3.34 7.17 2.54
CA ILE A 104 3.57 6.00 1.70
C ILE A 104 2.40 5.87 0.71
N LEU A 105 2.72 5.90 -0.57
CA LEU A 105 1.75 5.77 -1.66
C LEU A 105 1.87 4.39 -2.31
N ASP A 106 0.85 3.58 -2.13
CA ASP A 106 0.63 2.34 -2.88
C ASP A 106 -0.35 2.66 -4.03
N PRO A 107 0.14 2.82 -5.27
CA PRO A 107 -0.67 3.36 -6.37
C PRO A 107 -1.56 2.28 -6.99
N VAL A 108 -2.50 1.77 -6.21
CA VAL A 108 -3.39 0.65 -6.59
C VAL A 108 -4.26 1.05 -7.79
N MET A 109 -4.11 0.33 -8.92
CA MET A 109 -4.83 0.60 -10.17
C MET A 109 -5.79 -0.50 -10.58
N VAL A 110 -5.50 -1.74 -10.18
CA VAL A 110 -6.28 -2.93 -10.57
C VAL A 110 -6.43 -3.84 -9.36
N ALA A 111 -7.66 -4.32 -9.14
CA ALA A 111 -7.93 -5.33 -8.11
C ALA A 111 -7.32 -6.69 -8.50
N LYS A 112 -7.11 -7.59 -7.53
CA LYS A 112 -6.57 -8.93 -7.76
C LYS A 112 -7.37 -9.74 -8.79
N GLY A 113 -8.66 -9.48 -8.95
CA GLY A 113 -9.54 -10.07 -9.96
C GLY A 113 -9.57 -9.37 -11.32
N GLY A 114 -8.66 -8.40 -11.59
CA GLY A 114 -8.57 -7.68 -12.87
C GLY A 114 -9.50 -6.46 -13.01
N ALA A 115 -10.36 -6.16 -12.05
CA ALA A 115 -11.22 -4.99 -12.07
C ALA A 115 -10.39 -3.70 -11.99
N LYS A 116 -10.63 -2.76 -12.92
CA LYS A 116 -10.02 -1.42 -12.89
C LYS A 116 -10.58 -0.62 -11.72
N LEU A 117 -9.69 -0.04 -10.92
CA LEU A 117 -10.02 0.71 -9.70
C LEU A 117 -9.80 2.23 -9.84
N ILE A 118 -9.21 2.68 -10.94
CA ILE A 118 -8.83 4.08 -11.19
C ILE A 118 -9.06 4.44 -12.66
N ASP A 119 -9.48 5.67 -12.94
CA ASP A 119 -9.63 6.18 -14.29
C ASP A 119 -8.33 6.81 -14.85
N LYS A 120 -8.30 7.04 -16.20
CA LYS A 120 -7.12 7.61 -16.88
C LYS A 120 -6.79 9.03 -16.41
N LYS A 121 -7.79 9.87 -16.11
CA LYS A 121 -7.56 11.25 -15.61
C LYS A 121 -6.92 11.23 -14.24
N ALA A 122 -7.37 10.32 -13.37
CA ALA A 122 -6.80 10.11 -12.04
C ALA A 122 -5.33 9.65 -12.11
N ILE A 123 -4.98 8.74 -13.03
CA ILE A 123 -3.58 8.32 -13.24
C ILE A 123 -2.68 9.50 -13.58
N ASN A 124 -3.12 10.43 -14.43
CA ASN A 124 -2.33 11.62 -14.78
C ASN A 124 -2.09 12.52 -13.56
N ILE A 125 -3.14 12.82 -12.78
CA ILE A 125 -2.98 13.65 -11.57
C ILE A 125 -2.10 12.95 -10.52
N LEU A 126 -2.25 11.63 -10.37
CA LEU A 126 -1.40 10.84 -9.48
C LEU A 126 0.07 10.98 -9.88
N ARG A 127 0.40 10.82 -11.17
CA ARG A 127 1.77 10.98 -11.70
C ARG A 127 2.33 12.38 -11.50
N GLU A 128 1.55 13.41 -11.84
CA GLU A 128 2.04 14.80 -11.89
C GLU A 128 2.11 15.47 -10.52
N LYS A 129 1.20 15.09 -9.61
CA LYS A 129 1.01 15.82 -8.35
C LYS A 129 1.19 14.97 -7.10
N LEU A 130 0.58 13.77 -7.02
CA LEU A 130 0.57 13.01 -5.78
C LEU A 130 1.90 12.28 -5.52
N ILE A 131 2.56 11.74 -6.56
CA ILE A 131 3.88 11.08 -6.43
C ILE A 131 4.89 11.99 -5.74
N LYS A 132 4.92 13.28 -6.07
CA LYS A 132 5.84 14.28 -5.49
C LYS A 132 5.62 14.53 -4.00
N ARG A 133 4.43 14.22 -3.48
CA ARG A 133 4.09 14.35 -2.05
C ARG A 133 4.53 13.13 -1.24
N ALA A 134 4.70 11.99 -1.89
CA ALA A 134 5.03 10.75 -1.22
C ALA A 134 6.49 10.71 -0.74
N THR A 135 6.69 10.15 0.47
CA THR A 135 8.01 9.77 0.97
C THR A 135 8.50 8.51 0.25
N LEU A 136 7.60 7.57 -0.06
CA LEU A 136 7.88 6.35 -0.81
C LEU A 136 6.68 6.01 -1.68
N VAL A 137 6.95 5.59 -2.92
CA VAL A 137 5.96 5.01 -3.84
C VAL A 137 6.25 3.53 -4.00
N THR A 138 5.23 2.67 -3.88
CA THR A 138 5.39 1.20 -3.88
C THR A 138 4.63 0.51 -5.02
N PRO A 139 4.88 0.81 -6.30
CA PRO A 139 4.16 0.19 -7.41
C PRO A 139 4.57 -1.28 -7.60
N ASN A 140 3.62 -2.10 -8.03
CA ASN A 140 3.95 -3.37 -8.67
C ASN A 140 4.35 -3.15 -10.15
N ILE A 141 4.74 -4.20 -10.87
CA ILE A 141 5.19 -4.08 -12.26
C ILE A 141 4.13 -3.46 -13.16
N PRO A 142 2.86 -3.95 -13.23
CA PRO A 142 1.82 -3.32 -14.04
C PRO A 142 1.58 -1.84 -13.69
N GLU A 143 1.61 -1.49 -12.42
CA GLU A 143 1.47 -0.10 -11.96
C GLU A 143 2.67 0.76 -12.37
N ALA A 144 3.89 0.23 -12.27
CA ALA A 144 5.11 0.90 -12.70
C ALA A 144 5.09 1.13 -14.22
N GLU A 145 4.69 0.13 -15.04
CA GLU A 145 4.53 0.27 -16.50
C GLU A 145 3.57 1.42 -16.86
N ILE A 146 2.42 1.49 -16.19
CA ILE A 146 1.42 2.55 -16.42
C ILE A 146 2.00 3.92 -16.02
N LEU A 147 2.64 4.01 -14.86
CA LEU A 147 3.19 5.27 -14.35
C LEU A 147 4.35 5.78 -15.18
N THR A 148 5.23 4.93 -15.65
CA THR A 148 6.44 5.31 -16.40
C THR A 148 6.23 5.31 -17.92
N LYS A 149 5.15 4.68 -18.40
CA LYS A 149 4.89 4.42 -19.83
C LYS A 149 6.00 3.57 -20.48
N THR A 150 6.56 2.61 -19.73
CA THR A 150 7.60 1.69 -20.18
C THR A 150 7.15 0.25 -19.98
N LYS A 151 7.65 -0.69 -20.79
CA LYS A 151 7.47 -2.11 -20.55
C LYS A 151 8.52 -2.65 -19.60
N ILE A 152 8.13 -3.62 -18.76
CA ILE A 152 9.00 -4.22 -17.75
C ILE A 152 8.95 -5.74 -17.91
N MET A 153 10.03 -6.30 -18.50
CA MET A 153 10.17 -7.74 -18.75
C MET A 153 11.32 -8.34 -17.94
N SER A 154 12.22 -7.51 -17.42
CA SER A 154 13.45 -7.91 -16.74
C SER A 154 13.65 -7.09 -15.46
N LYS A 155 14.67 -7.46 -14.68
CA LYS A 155 15.14 -6.69 -13.54
C LYS A 155 15.72 -5.34 -13.97
N GLU A 156 16.43 -5.31 -15.07
CA GLU A 156 17.02 -4.10 -15.68
C GLU A 156 15.93 -3.09 -16.05
N ASP A 157 14.81 -3.57 -16.62
CA ASP A 157 13.65 -2.71 -16.90
C ASP A 157 13.01 -2.17 -15.62
N MET A 158 12.97 -2.97 -14.55
CA MET A 158 12.50 -2.48 -13.24
C MET A 158 13.40 -1.36 -12.71
N ILE A 159 14.71 -1.49 -12.84
CA ILE A 159 15.68 -0.44 -12.42
C ILE A 159 15.45 0.82 -13.26
N PHE A 160 15.32 0.68 -14.57
CA PHE A 160 15.01 1.80 -15.47
C PHE A 160 13.69 2.49 -15.10
N ALA A 161 12.63 1.71 -14.85
CA ALA A 161 11.35 2.25 -14.41
C ALA A 161 11.45 2.96 -13.03
N ALA A 162 12.27 2.46 -12.11
CA ALA A 162 12.51 3.12 -10.83
C ALA A 162 13.17 4.51 -11.03
N HIS A 163 14.17 4.64 -11.91
CA HIS A 163 14.75 5.93 -12.28
C HIS A 163 13.70 6.86 -12.89
N ARG A 164 12.86 6.38 -13.81
CA ARG A 164 11.77 7.18 -14.39
C ARG A 164 10.78 7.70 -13.32
N LEU A 165 10.51 6.92 -12.27
CA LEU A 165 9.68 7.38 -11.15
C LEU A 165 10.38 8.45 -10.29
N ILE A 166 11.70 8.37 -10.11
CA ILE A 166 12.50 9.45 -9.48
C ILE A 166 12.41 10.73 -10.32
N ASP A 167 12.55 10.62 -11.66
CA ASP A 167 12.42 11.77 -12.57
C ASP A 167 11.02 12.41 -12.51
N LEU A 168 9.96 11.62 -12.27
CA LEU A 168 8.61 12.12 -12.02
C LEU A 168 8.46 12.83 -10.67
N GLY A 169 9.50 12.81 -9.83
CA GLY A 169 9.57 13.50 -8.55
C GLY A 169 9.33 12.62 -7.33
N ALA A 170 9.33 11.29 -7.46
CA ALA A 170 9.33 10.40 -6.31
C ALA A 170 10.62 10.57 -5.49
N LYS A 171 10.50 10.64 -4.15
CA LYS A 171 11.67 10.74 -3.26
C LYS A 171 12.37 9.39 -3.08
N ASN A 172 11.59 8.34 -2.90
CA ASN A 172 12.02 6.95 -2.83
C ASN A 172 11.01 6.08 -3.59
N VAL A 173 11.48 5.00 -4.17
CA VAL A 173 10.68 4.04 -4.94
C VAL A 173 10.98 2.64 -4.44
N LEU A 174 9.94 1.79 -4.32
CA LEU A 174 10.07 0.34 -4.13
C LEU A 174 9.20 -0.35 -5.20
N ILE A 175 9.80 -0.80 -6.31
CA ILE A 175 9.09 -1.59 -7.32
C ILE A 175 9.02 -3.04 -6.85
N LYS A 176 7.79 -3.57 -6.75
CA LYS A 176 7.48 -4.94 -6.31
C LYS A 176 7.64 -5.91 -7.48
N GLY A 177 8.63 -6.81 -7.41
CA GLY A 177 8.99 -7.73 -8.51
C GLY A 177 8.17 -9.02 -8.59
N GLY A 178 7.14 -9.17 -7.76
CA GLY A 178 6.35 -10.40 -7.67
C GLY A 178 5.68 -10.87 -8.98
N HIS A 179 5.58 -10.02 -10.01
CA HIS A 179 4.97 -10.35 -11.31
C HIS A 179 5.97 -10.95 -12.32
N LEU A 180 7.28 -10.80 -12.15
CA LEU A 180 8.26 -11.48 -13.00
C LEU A 180 8.26 -12.99 -12.72
N LYS A 181 8.42 -13.79 -13.77
CA LYS A 181 8.53 -15.25 -13.66
C LYS A 181 9.97 -15.62 -13.24
N SER A 182 10.19 -15.81 -11.94
CA SER A 182 11.48 -16.23 -11.39
C SER A 182 11.27 -17.08 -10.13
N LYS A 183 12.24 -17.92 -9.77
CA LYS A 183 12.26 -18.70 -8.51
C LYS A 183 12.35 -17.80 -7.27
N LYS A 184 12.89 -16.60 -7.42
CA LYS A 184 12.98 -15.57 -6.36
C LYS A 184 12.12 -14.37 -6.72
N VAL A 185 11.71 -13.61 -5.73
CA VAL A 185 11.09 -12.29 -5.90
C VAL A 185 12.17 -11.25 -5.60
N GLU A 186 12.39 -10.35 -6.55
CA GLU A 186 13.34 -9.26 -6.43
C GLU A 186 12.57 -7.93 -6.40
N ASP A 187 12.60 -7.23 -5.27
CA ASP A 187 12.01 -5.91 -5.12
C ASP A 187 13.11 -4.85 -5.21
N ILE A 188 12.92 -3.82 -6.05
CA ILE A 188 13.92 -2.78 -6.32
C ILE A 188 13.62 -1.54 -5.51
N PHE A 189 14.51 -1.21 -4.55
CA PHE A 189 14.50 0.07 -3.85
C PHE A 189 15.50 1.03 -4.51
N LEU A 190 15.04 2.25 -4.77
CA LEU A 190 15.86 3.32 -5.34
C LEU A 190 15.47 4.68 -4.75
N ASN A 191 16.48 5.50 -4.46
CA ASN A 191 16.37 6.94 -4.31
C ASN A 191 17.61 7.62 -4.95
N LYS A 192 17.77 8.92 -4.78
CA LYS A 192 18.89 9.67 -5.40
C LYS A 192 20.28 9.24 -4.91
N SER A 193 20.40 8.66 -3.72
CA SER A 193 21.67 8.35 -3.06
C SER A 193 21.87 6.88 -2.72
N ASP A 194 20.82 6.04 -2.90
CA ASP A 194 20.88 4.66 -2.41
C ASP A 194 20.07 3.74 -3.34
N PHE A 195 20.61 2.54 -3.55
CA PHE A 195 20.03 1.47 -4.33
C PHE A 195 20.11 0.15 -3.55
N LYS A 196 19.04 -0.64 -3.58
CA LYS A 196 19.03 -1.96 -2.95
C LYS A 196 18.08 -2.90 -3.68
N ILE A 197 18.52 -4.12 -3.91
CA ILE A 197 17.67 -5.24 -4.31
C ILE A 197 17.35 -6.07 -3.07
N PHE A 198 16.06 -6.20 -2.76
CA PHE A 198 15.59 -7.12 -1.74
C PHE A 198 15.18 -8.42 -2.40
N ILE A 199 15.78 -9.52 -1.97
CA ILE A 199 15.53 -10.86 -2.53
C ILE A 199 14.77 -11.68 -1.50
N SER A 200 13.67 -12.30 -1.94
CA SER A 200 12.87 -13.21 -1.13
C SER A 200 12.48 -14.47 -1.92
N SER A 201 12.13 -15.53 -1.21
CA SER A 201 11.65 -16.76 -1.83
C SER A 201 10.25 -16.57 -2.43
N ARG A 202 10.02 -17.15 -3.60
CA ARG A 202 8.68 -17.23 -4.17
C ARG A 202 7.93 -18.40 -3.57
N HIS A 203 6.77 -18.13 -3.00
CA HIS A 203 5.90 -19.16 -2.44
C HIS A 203 4.84 -19.58 -3.46
N SER A 204 4.72 -20.89 -3.72
CA SER A 204 3.69 -21.45 -4.61
C SER A 204 2.34 -21.46 -3.90
N THR A 205 1.63 -20.34 -3.95
CA THR A 205 0.30 -20.18 -3.36
C THR A 205 -0.56 -19.20 -4.13
N LYS A 206 -1.87 -19.47 -4.21
CA LYS A 206 -2.87 -18.50 -4.70
C LYS A 206 -3.34 -17.50 -3.65
N ASN A 207 -3.00 -17.73 -2.37
CA ASN A 207 -3.43 -16.91 -1.23
C ASN A 207 -2.49 -15.70 -1.07
N THR A 208 -2.60 -14.74 -1.97
CA THR A 208 -1.75 -13.53 -2.04
C THR A 208 -2.58 -12.25 -2.09
N HIS A 209 -3.90 -12.33 -1.77
CA HIS A 209 -4.76 -11.17 -1.75
C HIS A 209 -4.35 -10.22 -0.63
N GLY A 210 -4.19 -8.94 -0.97
CA GLY A 210 -3.78 -7.87 -0.05
C GLY A 210 -2.28 -7.77 0.25
N THR A 211 -1.40 -8.55 -0.40
CA THR A 211 0.06 -8.44 -0.18
C THR A 211 0.61 -7.04 -0.41
N GLY A 212 0.14 -6.31 -1.44
CA GLY A 212 0.55 -4.92 -1.71
C GLY A 212 0.13 -3.97 -0.60
N CYS A 213 -1.15 -3.99 -0.23
CA CYS A 213 -1.71 -3.18 0.86
C CYS A 213 -0.96 -3.46 2.18
N THR A 214 -0.77 -4.74 2.51
CA THR A 214 -0.05 -5.16 3.71
C THR A 214 1.40 -4.67 3.70
N LEU A 215 2.12 -4.78 2.56
CA LEU A 215 3.50 -4.31 2.45
C LEU A 215 3.60 -2.80 2.71
N SER A 216 2.79 -2.01 2.01
CA SER A 216 2.82 -0.55 2.14
C SER A 216 2.43 -0.10 3.56
N SER A 217 1.48 -0.77 4.22
CA SER A 217 1.08 -0.48 5.59
C SER A 217 2.12 -0.91 6.62
N ALA A 218 2.80 -2.05 6.43
CA ALA A 218 3.92 -2.47 7.27
C ALA A 218 5.08 -1.48 7.17
N ILE A 219 5.45 -1.06 5.95
CA ILE A 219 6.49 -0.03 5.73
C ILE A 219 6.09 1.28 6.43
N THR A 220 4.84 1.72 6.27
CA THR A 220 4.33 2.92 6.94
C THR A 220 4.48 2.83 8.45
N THR A 221 4.13 1.68 9.02
CA THR A 221 4.22 1.43 10.46
C THR A 221 5.66 1.46 10.95
N PHE A 222 6.59 0.76 10.27
CA PHE A 222 8.00 0.78 10.67
C PHE A 222 8.63 2.18 10.52
N LEU A 223 8.28 2.91 9.45
CA LEU A 223 8.76 4.28 9.23
C LEU A 223 8.21 5.24 10.30
N SER A 224 6.93 5.10 10.69
CA SER A 224 6.32 5.93 11.73
C SER A 224 6.96 5.69 13.11
N CYS A 225 7.41 4.45 13.37
CA CYS A 225 8.17 4.06 14.55
C CYS A 225 9.67 4.44 14.49
N GLY A 226 10.09 5.31 13.56
CA GLY A 226 11.46 5.84 13.49
C GLY A 226 12.48 4.98 12.73
N LYS A 227 12.07 3.89 12.06
CA LYS A 227 13.02 3.11 11.25
C LYS A 227 13.41 3.89 9.99
N PRO A 228 14.69 3.87 9.56
CA PRO A 228 15.10 4.39 8.26
C PRO A 228 14.31 3.74 7.13
N ILE A 229 14.05 4.49 6.04
CA ILE A 229 13.15 4.04 4.96
C ILE A 229 13.57 2.69 4.35
N LYS A 230 14.83 2.49 4.06
CA LYS A 230 15.37 1.22 3.53
C LYS A 230 15.16 0.06 4.51
N LYS A 231 15.35 0.29 5.82
CA LYS A 231 15.10 -0.71 6.86
C LYS A 231 13.61 -0.99 7.04
N ALA A 232 12.76 0.03 6.90
CA ALA A 232 11.30 -0.14 6.91
C ALA A 232 10.83 -1.01 5.72
N CYS A 233 11.39 -0.84 4.53
CA CYS A 233 11.13 -1.70 3.37
C CYS A 233 11.55 -3.15 3.65
N GLU A 234 12.77 -3.38 4.16
CA GLU A 234 13.26 -4.72 4.52
C GLU A 234 12.32 -5.43 5.51
N LEU A 235 11.94 -4.74 6.58
CA LEU A 235 11.06 -5.29 7.61
C LEU A 235 9.64 -5.55 7.08
N GLY A 236 9.11 -4.66 6.23
CA GLY A 236 7.82 -4.84 5.56
C GLY A 236 7.80 -6.08 4.66
N ILE A 237 8.85 -6.29 3.86
CA ILE A 237 9.00 -7.47 3.00
C ILE A 237 9.06 -8.75 3.85
N LYS A 238 9.83 -8.76 4.95
CA LYS A 238 9.90 -9.90 5.88
C LYS A 238 8.53 -10.22 6.49
N TYR A 239 7.79 -9.18 6.92
CA TYR A 239 6.44 -9.34 7.48
C TYR A 239 5.47 -9.97 6.47
N VAL A 240 5.45 -9.48 5.22
CA VAL A 240 4.58 -10.01 4.16
C VAL A 240 4.93 -11.45 3.82
N ASN A 241 6.21 -11.79 3.72
CA ASN A 241 6.64 -13.17 3.45
C ASN A 241 6.15 -14.14 4.54
N SER A 242 6.27 -13.78 5.81
CA SER A 242 5.75 -14.57 6.92
C SER A 242 4.22 -14.69 6.87
N ALA A 243 3.52 -13.60 6.52
CA ALA A 243 2.06 -13.59 6.36
C ALA A 243 1.56 -14.49 5.21
N ILE A 244 2.34 -14.58 4.12
CA ILE A 244 2.06 -15.48 2.98
C ILE A 244 2.25 -16.94 3.40
N LEU A 245 3.33 -17.26 4.11
CA LEU A 245 3.64 -18.62 4.56
C LEU A 245 2.57 -19.18 5.51
N SER A 246 2.06 -18.35 6.39
CA SER A 246 1.05 -18.71 7.39
C SER A 246 -0.40 -18.46 6.94
N ASN A 247 -0.65 -18.33 5.63
CA ASN A 247 -1.97 -17.97 5.10
C ASN A 247 -3.10 -18.91 5.59
N PRO A 248 -4.30 -18.37 5.90
CA PRO A 248 -5.38 -19.14 6.52
C PRO A 248 -6.18 -19.98 5.52
N LYS A 249 -5.89 -19.90 4.22
CA LYS A 249 -6.56 -20.63 3.12
C LYS A 249 -8.07 -20.35 3.02
N TYR A 250 -8.51 -19.13 3.34
CA TYR A 250 -9.93 -18.76 3.27
C TYR A 250 -10.38 -18.50 1.82
N GLY A 251 -11.62 -18.90 1.52
CA GLY A 251 -12.28 -18.66 0.24
C GLY A 251 -11.83 -19.60 -0.89
N LYS A 252 -12.55 -19.55 -2.00
CA LYS A 252 -12.35 -20.45 -3.17
C LYS A 252 -11.48 -19.82 -4.28
N GLY A 253 -11.23 -18.50 -4.22
CA GLY A 253 -10.41 -17.75 -5.16
C GLY A 253 -9.01 -17.41 -4.63
N HIS A 254 -8.57 -16.17 -4.86
CA HIS A 254 -7.34 -15.64 -4.28
C HIS A 254 -7.58 -15.32 -2.80
N GLY A 255 -7.18 -16.22 -1.92
CA GLY A 255 -7.37 -16.06 -0.47
C GLY A 255 -6.45 -14.99 0.13
N PRO A 256 -6.80 -14.46 1.34
CA PRO A 256 -5.99 -13.49 2.05
C PRO A 256 -4.74 -14.11 2.65
N ILE A 257 -3.77 -13.25 2.95
CA ILE A 257 -2.61 -13.59 3.80
C ILE A 257 -2.97 -13.52 5.28
N ASN A 258 -2.13 -14.03 6.17
CA ASN A 258 -2.36 -14.00 7.62
C ASN A 258 -1.74 -12.75 8.26
N HIS A 259 -2.57 -11.78 8.62
CA HIS A 259 -2.12 -10.55 9.29
C HIS A 259 -1.79 -10.74 10.78
N LEU A 260 -2.17 -11.88 11.38
CA LEU A 260 -1.94 -12.17 12.80
C LEU A 260 -0.57 -12.80 13.07
N ASN A 261 0.23 -13.06 12.03
CA ASN A 261 1.50 -13.79 12.12
C ASN A 261 2.55 -13.18 13.06
N SER A 262 2.41 -11.90 13.42
CA SER A 262 3.31 -11.18 14.34
C SER A 262 2.71 -10.97 15.74
N MET A 263 1.47 -11.41 15.99
CA MET A 263 0.81 -11.23 17.28
C MET A 263 1.09 -12.41 18.22
N GLU A 264 1.62 -12.12 19.39
CA GLU A 264 1.69 -13.11 20.49
C GLU A 264 0.32 -13.20 21.20
N ILE A 265 -0.57 -14.06 20.69
CA ILE A 265 -1.94 -14.24 21.23
C ILE A 265 -1.93 -15.02 22.56
N LYS A 266 -0.80 -15.59 22.97
CA LYS A 266 -0.69 -16.48 24.15
C LYS A 266 -1.20 -15.90 25.49
N LYS A 267 -1.38 -14.57 25.59
CA LYS A 267 -1.85 -13.91 26.82
C LYS A 267 -3.35 -13.66 26.89
N VAL A 268 -4.11 -13.88 25.81
CA VAL A 268 -5.54 -13.52 25.74
C VAL A 268 -6.44 -14.70 26.10
N PHE A 269 -5.95 -15.93 25.96
CA PHE A 269 -6.70 -17.16 26.19
C PHE A 269 -6.15 -17.99 27.36
N LYS A 270 -5.36 -17.39 28.24
CA LYS A 270 -5.03 -17.92 29.54
C LYS A 270 -5.92 -17.21 30.59
#